data_6e8f433aae69f4e8f35824753325d002
#
_entry.id   6e8f433aae69f4e8f35824753325d002
#
_cell.length_a   1.000
_cell.length_b   1.000
_cell.length_c   1.000
_cell.angle_alpha   90.00
_cell.angle_beta   90.00
_cell.angle_gamma   90.00
#
_symmetry.space_group_name_H-M   'P 1'
#
loop_
_entity.id
_entity.type
_entity.pdbx_description
1 polymer ?
#
loop_
_entity_poly.entity_id
_entity_poly.type
_entity_poly.pdbx_seq_one_letter_code
_entity_poly.pdbx_strand_id
1 'polypeptide(L)'
;MQGRLVRASDAERAQGEAIITLIRHGWGKADSPFIKAFATLFLPDGEREQIESLAELQQKTASAENAAAIRSAVDRFDVSGMVGSITAPTLVIHADRDGVQPLDQGRELAARIPGAEFMMLESRNHVILPQEKAWPALFGAIRVFVLEHCPVP
;
A
#
# COMPACT_ATOMS: atom_id res chain seq x y z
N MET A 1 -5.52 -10.23 7.95
CA MET A 1 -5.36 -9.56 6.65
C MET A 1 -4.90 -10.57 5.63
N GLN A 2 -5.52 -10.59 4.48
CA GLN A 2 -5.27 -11.56 3.42
C GLN A 2 -4.79 -10.85 2.15
N GLY A 3 -3.83 -11.45 1.46
CA GLY A 3 -3.41 -11.01 0.15
C GLY A 3 -4.56 -11.04 -0.86
N ARG A 4 -4.45 -10.27 -1.93
CA ARG A 4 -5.53 -10.10 -2.90
C ARG A 4 -6.04 -11.41 -3.48
N LEU A 5 -5.15 -12.35 -3.82
CA LEU A 5 -5.54 -13.62 -4.44
C LEU A 5 -6.19 -14.63 -3.47
N VAL A 6 -5.97 -14.49 -2.16
CA VAL A 6 -6.60 -15.37 -1.16
C VAL A 6 -8.11 -15.13 -1.08
N ARG A 7 -8.53 -13.87 -1.28
CA ARG A 7 -9.94 -13.42 -1.22
C ARG A 7 -10.58 -13.17 -2.58
N ALA A 8 -9.83 -13.38 -3.67
CA ALA A 8 -10.23 -13.02 -5.00
C ALA A 8 -11.15 -14.06 -5.67
N SER A 9 -12.07 -13.60 -6.49
CA SER A 9 -12.77 -14.40 -7.50
C SER A 9 -11.81 -14.89 -8.59
N ASP A 10 -12.24 -15.84 -9.40
CA ASP A 10 -11.42 -16.35 -10.52
C ASP A 10 -11.06 -15.24 -11.53
N ALA A 11 -11.96 -14.29 -11.78
CA ALA A 11 -11.68 -13.14 -12.64
C ALA A 11 -10.58 -12.22 -12.06
N GLU A 12 -10.58 -11.97 -10.76
CA GLU A 12 -9.55 -11.19 -10.08
C GLU A 12 -8.21 -11.92 -10.01
N ARG A 13 -8.22 -13.26 -9.94
CA ARG A 13 -6.99 -14.07 -10.03
C ARG A 13 -6.35 -13.92 -11.41
N ALA A 14 -7.15 -14.04 -12.48
CA ALA A 14 -6.68 -13.83 -13.86
C ALA A 14 -6.10 -12.42 -14.07
N GLN A 15 -6.71 -11.39 -13.49
CA GLN A 15 -6.16 -10.02 -13.51
C GLN A 15 -4.82 -9.93 -12.77
N GLY A 16 -4.68 -10.60 -11.61
CA GLY A 16 -3.44 -10.65 -10.85
C GLY A 16 -2.30 -11.27 -11.66
N GLU A 17 -2.56 -12.37 -12.35
CA GLU A 17 -1.59 -13.05 -13.22
C GLU A 17 -1.19 -12.18 -14.42
N ALA A 18 -2.15 -11.47 -15.02
CA ALA A 18 -1.86 -10.52 -16.10
C ALA A 18 -0.95 -9.38 -15.63
N ILE A 19 -1.17 -8.83 -14.43
CA ILE A 19 -0.29 -7.80 -13.84
C ILE A 19 1.12 -8.35 -13.61
N ILE A 20 1.28 -9.57 -13.10
CA ILE A 20 2.59 -10.20 -12.91
C ILE A 20 3.32 -10.36 -14.25
N THR A 21 2.60 -10.75 -15.30
CA THR A 21 3.15 -10.84 -16.67
C THR A 21 3.61 -9.47 -17.18
N LEU A 22 2.81 -8.42 -16.98
CA LEU A 22 3.17 -7.06 -17.36
C LEU A 22 4.39 -6.55 -16.58
N ILE A 23 4.52 -6.89 -15.31
CA ILE A 23 5.71 -6.57 -14.51
C ILE A 23 6.95 -7.21 -15.14
N ARG A 24 6.94 -8.51 -15.41
CA ARG A 24 8.09 -9.22 -16.04
C ARG A 24 8.54 -8.60 -17.35
N HIS A 25 7.62 -8.14 -18.17
CA HIS A 25 7.93 -7.65 -19.50
C HIS A 25 8.10 -6.13 -19.61
N GLY A 26 7.56 -5.37 -18.66
CA GLY A 26 7.54 -3.90 -18.69
C GLY A 26 8.40 -3.18 -17.67
N TRP A 27 8.79 -3.84 -16.57
CA TRP A 27 9.43 -3.19 -15.41
C TRP A 27 10.81 -2.60 -15.72
N GLY A 28 11.67 -3.38 -16.32
CA GLY A 28 13.08 -3.00 -16.51
C GLY A 28 13.39 -2.22 -17.79
N LYS A 29 12.39 -1.84 -18.59
CA LYS A 29 12.62 -1.12 -19.85
C LYS A 29 12.67 0.38 -19.58
N ALA A 30 13.70 1.05 -20.12
CA ALA A 30 13.77 2.50 -20.12
C ALA A 30 12.51 3.07 -20.82
N ASP A 31 11.94 4.13 -20.26
CA ASP A 31 10.72 4.80 -20.75
C ASP A 31 9.48 3.90 -20.90
N SER A 32 9.42 2.78 -20.18
CA SER A 32 8.29 1.88 -20.23
C SER A 32 6.98 2.58 -19.81
N PRO A 33 5.97 2.62 -20.69
CA PRO A 33 4.65 3.16 -20.29
C PRO A 33 4.03 2.38 -19.14
N PHE A 34 4.37 1.10 -19.00
CA PHE A 34 3.86 0.24 -17.92
C PHE A 34 4.29 0.74 -16.54
N ILE A 35 5.59 1.05 -16.33
CA ILE A 35 6.05 1.43 -14.99
C ILE A 35 5.45 2.79 -14.55
N LYS A 36 5.27 3.73 -15.49
CA LYS A 36 4.59 5.00 -15.20
C LYS A 36 3.11 4.78 -14.85
N ALA A 37 2.41 3.95 -15.63
CA ALA A 37 1.03 3.57 -15.33
C ALA A 37 0.92 2.85 -13.99
N PHE A 38 1.87 1.97 -13.67
CA PHE A 38 1.93 1.26 -12.40
C PHE A 38 2.16 2.22 -11.22
N ALA A 39 3.09 3.18 -11.35
CA ALA A 39 3.33 4.21 -10.34
C ALA A 39 2.10 5.12 -10.13
N THR A 40 1.34 5.41 -11.19
CA THR A 40 0.08 6.19 -11.10
C THR A 40 -0.99 5.49 -10.28
N LEU A 41 -0.97 4.16 -10.16
CA LEU A 41 -1.89 3.44 -9.25
C LEU A 41 -1.66 3.82 -7.78
N PHE A 42 -0.42 4.13 -7.41
CA PHE A 42 -0.04 4.55 -6.05
C PHE A 42 -0.23 6.04 -5.82
N LEU A 43 -0.11 6.84 -6.88
CA LEU A 43 -0.16 8.30 -6.85
C LEU A 43 -1.11 8.85 -7.92
N PRO A 44 -2.43 8.51 -7.89
CA PRO A 44 -3.36 8.98 -8.91
C PRO A 44 -3.51 10.52 -8.96
N ASP A 45 -3.28 11.20 -7.84
CA ASP A 45 -3.32 12.65 -7.73
C ASP A 45 -1.88 13.25 -7.59
N GLY A 46 -0.85 12.45 -7.91
CA GLY A 46 0.55 12.89 -7.91
C GLY A 46 0.87 13.79 -9.09
N GLU A 47 1.78 14.74 -8.87
CA GLU A 47 2.38 15.52 -9.96
C GLU A 47 3.24 14.61 -10.83
N ARG A 48 3.45 15.02 -12.08
CA ARG A 48 4.22 14.24 -13.05
C ARG A 48 5.60 13.83 -12.53
N GLU A 49 6.32 14.77 -11.93
CA GLU A 49 7.65 14.54 -11.37
C GLU A 49 7.63 13.52 -10.23
N GLN A 50 6.57 13.51 -9.41
CA GLN A 50 6.40 12.55 -8.30
C GLN A 50 6.13 11.14 -8.83
N ILE A 51 5.30 11.01 -9.86
CA ILE A 51 5.03 9.73 -10.52
C ILE A 51 6.29 9.19 -11.20
N GLU A 52 7.04 10.04 -11.91
CA GLU A 52 8.30 9.69 -12.56
C GLU A 52 9.36 9.29 -11.52
N SER A 53 9.48 10.02 -10.42
CA SER A 53 10.39 9.70 -9.31
C SER A 53 10.05 8.34 -8.67
N LEU A 54 8.77 8.05 -8.42
CA LEU A 54 8.34 6.76 -7.89
C LEU A 54 8.64 5.63 -8.88
N ALA A 55 8.37 5.82 -10.17
CA ALA A 55 8.66 4.85 -11.22
C ALA A 55 10.16 4.54 -11.28
N GLU A 56 11.02 5.56 -11.25
CA GLU A 56 12.47 5.42 -11.23
C GLU A 56 12.96 4.69 -9.97
N LEU A 57 12.44 5.06 -8.79
CA LEU A 57 12.75 4.39 -7.54
C LEU A 57 12.43 2.89 -7.60
N GLN A 58 11.24 2.53 -8.08
CA GLN A 58 10.81 1.15 -8.24
C GLN A 58 11.73 0.36 -9.18
N GLN A 59 12.14 0.96 -10.29
CA GLN A 59 13.07 0.32 -11.24
C GLN A 59 14.48 0.15 -10.69
N LYS A 60 14.97 1.11 -9.90
CA LYS A 60 16.31 1.05 -9.29
C LYS A 60 16.39 0.06 -8.13
N THR A 61 15.29 -0.15 -7.42
CA THR A 61 15.27 -0.98 -6.20
C THR A 61 14.96 -2.45 -6.46
N ALA A 62 14.35 -2.79 -7.59
CA ALA A 62 14.01 -4.17 -7.92
C ALA A 62 14.17 -4.48 -9.41
N SER A 63 14.72 -5.65 -9.71
CA SER A 63 14.64 -6.22 -11.07
C SER A 63 13.20 -6.61 -11.39
N ALA A 64 12.88 -6.77 -12.68
CA ALA A 64 11.57 -7.23 -13.13
C ALA A 64 11.15 -8.56 -12.48
N GLU A 65 12.09 -9.50 -12.36
CA GLU A 65 11.82 -10.80 -11.76
C GLU A 65 11.55 -10.68 -10.25
N ASN A 66 12.36 -9.88 -9.53
CA ASN A 66 12.12 -9.63 -8.10
C ASN A 66 10.82 -8.89 -7.86
N ALA A 67 10.48 -7.89 -8.66
CA ALA A 67 9.21 -7.17 -8.56
C ALA A 67 8.01 -8.11 -8.79
N ALA A 68 8.09 -9.00 -9.78
CA ALA A 68 7.07 -10.02 -10.03
C ALA A 68 6.96 -11.04 -8.89
N ALA A 69 8.10 -11.48 -8.33
CA ALA A 69 8.14 -12.40 -7.20
C ALA A 69 7.54 -11.76 -5.93
N ILE A 70 7.90 -10.50 -5.62
CA ILE A 70 7.33 -9.73 -4.49
C ILE A 70 5.82 -9.58 -4.67
N ARG A 71 5.38 -9.16 -5.86
CA ARG A 71 3.94 -9.02 -6.15
C ARG A 71 3.20 -10.33 -5.94
N SER A 72 3.73 -11.43 -6.47
CA SER A 72 3.14 -12.77 -6.31
C SER A 72 3.08 -13.20 -4.83
N ALA A 73 4.12 -12.91 -4.05
CA ALA A 73 4.15 -13.21 -2.62
C ALA A 73 3.10 -12.39 -1.84
N VAL A 74 3.06 -11.07 -2.07
CA VAL A 74 2.09 -10.16 -1.42
C VAL A 74 0.65 -10.56 -1.73
N ASP A 75 0.36 -10.97 -2.97
CA ASP A 75 -0.99 -11.36 -3.37
C ASP A 75 -1.47 -12.67 -2.71
N ARG A 76 -0.55 -13.50 -2.21
CA ARG A 76 -0.84 -14.84 -1.65
C ARG A 76 -0.69 -14.95 -0.13
N PHE A 77 -0.06 -13.96 0.54
CA PHE A 77 0.11 -14.06 1.99
C PHE A 77 -1.23 -14.05 2.72
N ASP A 78 -1.28 -14.73 3.87
CA ASP A 78 -2.41 -14.67 4.79
C ASP A 78 -1.88 -14.62 6.23
N VAL A 79 -2.08 -13.50 6.88
CA VAL A 79 -1.73 -13.26 8.29
C VAL A 79 -2.98 -13.13 9.17
N SER A 80 -4.15 -13.48 8.65
CA SER A 80 -5.41 -13.32 9.35
C SER A 80 -5.48 -14.06 10.69
N GLY A 81 -4.80 -15.20 10.81
CA GLY A 81 -4.69 -15.95 12.05
C GLY A 81 -3.74 -15.34 13.10
N MET A 82 -2.91 -14.35 12.71
CA MET A 82 -1.87 -13.79 13.59
C MET A 82 -2.24 -12.41 14.16
N VAL A 83 -3.11 -11.66 13.47
CA VAL A 83 -3.40 -10.26 13.84
C VAL A 83 -4.00 -10.10 15.24
N GLY A 84 -4.77 -11.09 15.70
CA GLY A 84 -5.35 -11.09 17.05
C GLY A 84 -4.33 -11.31 18.18
N SER A 85 -3.10 -11.71 17.87
CA SER A 85 -2.02 -11.88 18.86
C SER A 85 -1.07 -10.69 18.95
N ILE A 86 -1.32 -9.61 18.20
CA ILE A 86 -0.53 -8.39 18.28
C ILE A 86 -0.82 -7.70 19.61
N THR A 87 0.24 -7.48 20.41
CA THR A 87 0.17 -6.82 21.71
C THR A 87 0.77 -5.41 21.70
N ALA A 88 1.49 -5.05 20.65
CA ALA A 88 2.04 -3.71 20.49
C ALA A 88 0.92 -2.69 20.24
N PRO A 89 0.99 -1.48 20.82
CA PRO A 89 0.12 -0.38 20.44
C PRO A 89 0.12 -0.21 18.93
N THR A 90 -1.07 -0.12 18.33
CA THR A 90 -1.19 -0.13 16.87
C THR A 90 -2.12 0.98 16.40
N LEU A 91 -1.62 1.83 15.50
CA LEU A 91 -2.42 2.81 14.75
C LEU A 91 -2.49 2.39 13.29
N VAL A 92 -3.69 2.11 12.80
CA VAL A 92 -3.95 1.81 11.39
C VAL A 92 -4.44 3.07 10.70
N ILE A 93 -3.68 3.56 9.73
CA ILE A 93 -4.04 4.73 8.92
C ILE A 93 -4.29 4.27 7.48
N HIS A 94 -5.39 4.74 6.88
CA HIS A 94 -5.78 4.33 5.54
C HIS A 94 -6.43 5.48 4.74
N ALA A 95 -6.07 5.61 3.47
CA ALA A 95 -6.72 6.56 2.57
C ALA A 95 -8.12 6.05 2.16
N ASP A 96 -9.13 6.92 2.17
CA ASP A 96 -10.53 6.53 1.94
C ASP A 96 -10.80 6.01 0.52
N ARG A 97 -10.02 6.50 -0.46
CA ARG A 97 -10.17 6.17 -1.89
C ARG A 97 -8.90 5.53 -2.46
N ASP A 98 -8.16 4.78 -1.64
CA ASP A 98 -6.97 4.05 -2.05
C ASP A 98 -7.32 3.00 -3.13
N GLY A 99 -6.73 3.15 -4.32
CA GLY A 99 -6.92 2.23 -5.44
C GLY A 99 -6.03 0.98 -5.37
N VAL A 100 -5.03 0.95 -4.49
CA VAL A 100 -4.11 -0.19 -4.33
C VAL A 100 -4.63 -1.18 -3.29
N GLN A 101 -5.08 -0.66 -2.15
CA GLN A 101 -5.66 -1.46 -1.06
C GLN A 101 -7.05 -0.94 -0.70
N PRO A 102 -8.09 -1.80 -0.72
CA PRO A 102 -9.44 -1.40 -0.33
C PRO A 102 -9.51 -0.94 1.13
N LEU A 103 -10.24 0.14 1.38
CA LEU A 103 -10.45 0.71 2.73
C LEU A 103 -10.92 -0.33 3.76
N ASP A 104 -11.77 -1.27 3.35
CA ASP A 104 -12.28 -2.32 4.23
C ASP A 104 -11.19 -3.24 4.78
N GLN A 105 -10.05 -3.38 4.07
CA GLN A 105 -8.90 -4.13 4.60
C GLN A 105 -8.22 -3.41 5.77
N GLY A 106 -8.14 -2.08 5.71
CA GLY A 106 -7.64 -1.28 6.83
C GLY A 106 -8.57 -1.35 8.04
N ARG A 107 -9.88 -1.23 7.81
CA ARG A 107 -10.91 -1.36 8.85
C ARG A 107 -10.90 -2.76 9.49
N GLU A 108 -10.83 -3.81 8.68
CA GLU A 108 -10.74 -5.19 9.17
C GLU A 108 -9.47 -5.39 10.01
N LEU A 109 -8.34 -4.86 9.55
CA LEU A 109 -7.08 -4.96 10.28
C LEU A 109 -7.20 -4.33 11.66
N ALA A 110 -7.69 -3.09 11.75
CA ALA A 110 -7.88 -2.39 13.01
C ALA A 110 -8.88 -3.11 13.94
N ALA A 111 -9.97 -3.63 13.39
CA ALA A 111 -10.99 -4.35 14.17
C ALA A 111 -10.48 -5.68 14.77
N ARG A 112 -9.45 -6.29 14.16
CA ARG A 112 -8.91 -7.60 14.59
C ARG A 112 -7.70 -7.51 15.49
N ILE A 113 -7.02 -6.38 15.53
CA ILE A 113 -5.88 -6.13 16.44
C ILE A 113 -6.44 -5.59 17.77
N PRO A 114 -6.19 -6.25 18.91
CA PRO A 114 -6.68 -5.78 20.20
C PRO A 114 -6.16 -4.37 20.52
N GLY A 115 -7.08 -3.45 20.80
CA GLY A 115 -6.73 -2.07 21.17
C GLY A 115 -6.19 -1.19 20.02
N ALA A 116 -6.28 -1.64 18.78
CA ALA A 116 -5.83 -0.81 17.66
C ALA A 116 -6.76 0.40 17.44
N GLU A 117 -6.15 1.53 17.14
CA GLU A 117 -6.81 2.73 16.66
C GLU A 117 -6.92 2.73 15.14
N PHE A 118 -7.99 3.35 14.62
CA PHE A 118 -8.18 3.49 13.16
C PHE A 118 -8.37 4.95 12.78
N MET A 119 -7.57 5.41 11.82
CA MET A 119 -7.71 6.73 11.22
C MET A 119 -7.89 6.65 9.72
N MET A 120 -8.94 7.27 9.22
CA MET A 120 -9.18 7.43 7.77
C MET A 120 -8.67 8.80 7.31
N LEU A 121 -7.95 8.81 6.20
CA LEU A 121 -7.47 10.02 5.53
C LEU A 121 -8.28 10.28 4.26
N GLU A 122 -8.64 11.52 4.00
CA GLU A 122 -9.26 11.93 2.74
C GLU A 122 -8.19 12.04 1.65
N SER A 123 -7.97 10.94 0.92
CA SER A 123 -7.00 10.88 -0.18
C SER A 123 -7.33 9.76 -1.16
N ARG A 124 -6.91 9.93 -2.42
CA ARG A 124 -6.89 8.87 -3.43
C ARG A 124 -5.53 8.21 -3.56
N ASN A 125 -4.48 8.86 -3.05
CA ASN A 125 -3.13 8.36 -3.10
C ASN A 125 -2.90 7.25 -2.06
N HIS A 126 -2.26 6.17 -2.48
CA HIS A 126 -1.77 5.13 -1.56
C HIS A 126 -0.61 5.65 -0.71
N VAL A 127 0.23 6.48 -1.29
CA VAL A 127 1.30 7.21 -0.60
C VAL A 127 0.88 8.69 -0.50
N ILE A 128 0.63 9.15 0.72
CA ILE A 128 0.19 10.52 0.97
C ILE A 128 1.30 11.52 0.60
N LEU A 129 0.96 12.55 -0.14
CA LEU A 129 1.90 13.52 -0.68
C LEU A 129 1.89 14.84 0.13
N PRO A 130 3.04 15.56 0.18
CA PRO A 130 3.17 16.78 1.00
C PRO A 130 2.17 17.90 0.68
N GLN A 131 1.69 17.98 -0.56
CA GLN A 131 0.71 18.99 -1.00
C GLN A 131 -0.73 18.63 -0.63
N GLU A 132 -1.01 17.40 -0.17
CA GLU A 132 -2.36 16.99 0.20
C GLU A 132 -2.80 17.56 1.54
N LYS A 133 -4.10 17.83 1.67
CA LYS A 133 -4.72 18.20 2.96
C LYS A 133 -4.56 17.09 4.01
N ALA A 134 -4.44 15.85 3.58
CA ALA A 134 -4.22 14.69 4.43
C ALA A 134 -2.83 14.65 5.08
N TRP A 135 -1.82 15.32 4.50
CA TRP A 135 -0.44 15.29 4.98
C TRP A 135 -0.27 15.76 6.43
N PRO A 136 -0.71 16.97 6.84
CA PRO A 136 -0.58 17.40 8.23
C PRO A 136 -1.40 16.53 9.18
N ALA A 137 -2.55 16.01 8.77
CA ALA A 137 -3.36 15.11 9.57
C ALA A 137 -2.65 13.77 9.83
N LEU A 138 -2.01 13.19 8.80
CA LEU A 138 -1.20 11.97 8.90
C LEU A 138 -0.09 12.13 9.96
N PHE A 139 0.74 13.16 9.83
CA PHE A 139 1.87 13.35 10.75
C PHE A 139 1.43 13.80 12.14
N GLY A 140 0.32 14.55 12.24
CA GLY A 140 -0.30 14.90 13.51
C GLY A 140 -0.72 13.65 14.30
N ALA A 141 -1.43 12.74 13.66
CA ALA A 141 -1.86 11.49 14.27
C ALA A 141 -0.70 10.60 14.68
N ILE A 142 0.29 10.41 13.81
CA ILE A 142 1.50 9.63 14.13
C ILE A 142 2.21 10.22 15.35
N ARG A 143 2.37 11.55 15.39
CA ARG A 143 3.03 12.22 16.51
C ARG A 143 2.30 12.01 17.82
N VAL A 144 0.97 12.20 17.83
CA VAL A 144 0.15 12.00 19.04
C VAL A 144 0.28 10.57 19.51
N PHE A 145 0.06 9.61 18.63
CA PHE A 145 0.13 8.19 18.94
C PHE A 145 1.50 7.77 19.51
N VAL A 146 2.60 8.25 18.92
CA VAL A 146 3.95 7.95 19.42
C VAL A 146 4.17 8.55 20.80
N LEU A 147 3.75 9.79 21.05
CA LEU A 147 3.91 10.43 22.36
C LEU A 147 3.09 9.75 23.47
N GLU A 148 1.94 9.19 23.13
CA GLU A 148 1.06 8.48 24.09
C GLU A 148 1.62 7.09 24.44
N HIS A 149 2.23 6.39 23.49
CA HIS A 149 2.63 5.00 23.65
C HIS A 149 4.14 4.79 23.82
N CYS A 150 4.96 5.78 23.46
CA CYS A 150 6.39 5.78 23.61
C CYS A 150 6.85 7.06 24.33
N PRO A 151 6.53 7.22 25.63
CA PRO A 151 6.99 8.41 26.36
C PRO A 151 8.50 8.47 26.33
N VAL A 152 9.04 9.60 25.86
CA VAL A 152 10.48 9.86 25.93
C VAL A 152 10.83 10.03 27.42
N PRO A 153 11.86 9.33 27.92
CA PRO A 153 12.30 9.43 29.30
C PRO A 153 12.84 10.81 29.63
#